data_95529afe85902f36ca846f30fad19286
#
_entry.id   95529afe85902f36ca846f30fad19286
#
_cell.length_a   1.000
_cell.length_b   1.000
_cell.length_c   1.000
_cell.angle_alpha   90.00
_cell.angle_beta   90.00
_cell.angle_gamma   90.00
#
_symmetry.space_group_name_H-M   'P 1'
#
loop_
_entity.id
_entity.type
_entity.pdbx_description
1 polymer ?
#
loop_
_entity_poly.entity_id
_entity_poly.type
_entity_poly.pdbx_seq_one_letter_code
_entity_poly.pdbx_strand_id
1 'polypeptide(L)'
;TFRTENSNTKTHANEFWMIEPEIAFCDLETLMDIEEDMLKNVVSFVLDRCKDELAFLDKFVSNGLLDKLNKLIGSKFTRIDHKDVIDILIKSGKKWEFEPTYESDIAKEHERYITEYFNGPVFIKNWPKDIKAYYMKVNDDNKTVAAVDLVVPLAGELIGGSHREDSYDVLVARCKQLGIDTDTIDWYLNLRKFGSCVHSGFGMGFERLVMYLTGVDNIRDVIPF
;
A
#
# COMPACT_ATOMS: atom_id res chain seq x y z
N THR A 1 -1.98 -13.29 7.77
CA THR A 1 -0.80 -13.46 8.63
C THR A 1 -0.88 -12.58 9.87
N PHE A 2 0.00 -12.82 10.84
CA PHE A 2 0.23 -11.93 11.99
C PHE A 2 1.56 -11.23 11.82
N ARG A 3 1.58 -9.93 12.16
CA ARG A 3 2.82 -9.17 12.27
C ARG A 3 2.89 -8.47 13.62
N THR A 4 4.12 -8.29 14.10
CA THR A 4 4.41 -7.50 15.29
C THR A 4 5.33 -6.34 14.92
N GLU A 5 5.07 -5.18 15.50
CA GLU A 5 5.85 -3.97 15.26
C GLU A 5 5.96 -3.17 16.54
N ASN A 6 7.15 -2.66 16.83
CA ASN A 6 7.33 -1.77 17.98
C ASN A 6 6.85 -0.36 17.62
N SER A 7 5.55 -0.19 17.55
CA SER A 7 4.91 1.08 17.24
C SER A 7 3.69 1.31 18.12
N ASN A 8 3.44 2.57 18.48
CA ASN A 8 2.38 2.96 19.38
C ASN A 8 1.75 4.29 18.93
N THR A 9 1.10 4.29 17.77
CA THR A 9 0.39 5.46 17.24
C THR A 9 -1.10 5.16 17.09
N LYS A 10 -1.89 6.15 16.71
CA LYS A 10 -3.32 5.95 16.42
C LYS A 10 -3.58 4.98 15.25
N THR A 11 -2.62 4.81 14.36
CA THR A 11 -2.75 3.99 13.14
C THR A 11 -1.82 2.78 13.12
N HIS A 12 -1.11 2.49 14.22
CA HIS A 12 -0.21 1.35 14.35
C HIS A 12 -0.47 0.63 15.68
N ALA A 13 -0.74 -0.65 15.60
CA ALA A 13 -0.83 -1.56 16.73
C ALA A 13 0.47 -2.38 16.84
N ASN A 14 0.80 -2.84 18.05
CA ASN A 14 1.98 -3.67 18.27
C ASN A 14 1.83 -5.07 17.64
N GLU A 15 0.60 -5.55 17.54
CA GLU A 15 0.23 -6.78 16.84
C GLU A 15 -0.96 -6.49 15.93
N PHE A 16 -0.94 -6.99 14.71
CA PHE A 16 -1.99 -6.76 13.73
C PHE A 16 -2.07 -7.91 12.72
N TRP A 17 -3.21 -7.99 12.07
CA TRP A 17 -3.46 -8.98 11.02
C TRP A 17 -3.17 -8.38 9.65
N MET A 18 -2.68 -9.23 8.77
CA MET A 18 -2.41 -8.87 7.38
C MET A 18 -3.10 -9.82 6.42
N ILE A 19 -3.62 -9.26 5.35
CA ILE A 19 -4.04 -9.98 4.15
C ILE A 19 -2.89 -9.86 3.15
N GLU A 20 -2.21 -10.99 2.85
CA GLU A 20 -0.94 -10.98 2.10
C GLU A 20 -0.95 -12.05 0.99
N PRO A 21 -1.69 -11.84 -0.12
CA PRO A 21 -1.67 -12.76 -1.24
C PRO A 21 -0.37 -12.62 -2.05
N GLU A 22 0.15 -13.75 -2.53
CA GLU A 22 1.17 -13.84 -3.58
C GLU A 22 0.57 -14.53 -4.80
N ILE A 23 0.67 -13.90 -5.97
CA ILE A 23 -0.08 -14.25 -7.17
C ILE A 23 0.91 -14.58 -8.29
N ALA A 24 0.90 -15.84 -8.75
CA ALA A 24 1.72 -16.28 -9.88
C ALA A 24 1.20 -15.69 -11.22
N PHE A 25 2.12 -15.45 -12.15
CA PHE A 25 1.85 -14.90 -13.48
C PHE A 25 1.21 -13.53 -13.48
N CYS A 26 1.51 -12.74 -12.45
CA CYS A 26 0.98 -11.42 -12.19
C CYS A 26 2.09 -10.38 -12.24
N ASP A 27 2.00 -9.42 -13.13
CA ASP A 27 2.85 -8.23 -13.18
C ASP A 27 2.29 -7.10 -12.30
N LEU A 28 2.98 -5.95 -12.24
CA LEU A 28 2.57 -4.83 -11.40
C LEU A 28 1.22 -4.22 -11.83
N GLU A 29 0.95 -4.12 -13.13
CA GLU A 29 -0.31 -3.54 -13.62
C GLU A 29 -1.49 -4.45 -13.29
N THR A 30 -1.35 -5.75 -13.49
CA THR A 30 -2.34 -6.76 -13.10
C THR A 30 -2.55 -6.78 -11.57
N LEU A 31 -1.48 -6.58 -10.79
CA LEU A 31 -1.60 -6.48 -9.33
C LEU A 31 -2.49 -5.32 -8.92
N MET A 32 -2.28 -4.13 -9.50
CA MET A 32 -3.11 -2.95 -9.23
C MET A 32 -4.58 -3.16 -9.64
N ASP A 33 -4.85 -3.89 -10.73
CA ASP A 33 -6.22 -4.25 -11.12
C ASP A 33 -6.87 -5.12 -10.04
N ILE A 34 -6.15 -6.13 -9.54
CA ILE A 34 -6.63 -7.03 -8.48
C ILE A 34 -6.88 -6.28 -7.17
N GLU A 35 -5.97 -5.39 -6.77
CA GLU A 35 -6.12 -4.58 -5.56
C GLU A 35 -7.33 -3.63 -5.66
N GLU A 36 -7.53 -2.96 -6.81
CA GLU A 36 -8.68 -2.09 -7.05
C GLU A 36 -9.98 -2.87 -7.00
N ASP A 37 -10.06 -4.01 -7.70
CA ASP A 37 -11.24 -4.86 -7.74
C ASP A 37 -11.54 -5.45 -6.36
N MET A 38 -10.54 -5.92 -5.64
CA MET A 38 -10.69 -6.45 -4.29
C MET A 38 -11.28 -5.39 -3.35
N LEU A 39 -10.69 -4.20 -3.31
CA LEU A 39 -11.15 -3.15 -2.41
C LEU A 39 -12.57 -2.70 -2.75
N LYS A 40 -12.90 -2.51 -4.02
CA LYS A 40 -14.27 -2.18 -4.45
C LYS A 40 -15.28 -3.26 -4.10
N ASN A 41 -14.94 -4.52 -4.29
CA ASN A 41 -15.82 -5.65 -3.94
C ASN A 41 -16.05 -5.74 -2.43
N VAL A 42 -15.00 -5.59 -1.61
CA VAL A 42 -15.13 -5.60 -0.14
C VAL A 42 -16.00 -4.45 0.32
N VAL A 43 -15.77 -3.22 -0.16
CA VAL A 43 -16.57 -2.05 0.21
C VAL A 43 -18.03 -2.23 -0.23
N SER A 44 -18.28 -2.72 -1.45
CA SER A 44 -19.63 -2.99 -1.95
C SER A 44 -20.35 -4.04 -1.11
N PHE A 45 -19.65 -5.12 -0.72
CA PHE A 45 -20.19 -6.16 0.15
C PHE A 45 -20.60 -5.60 1.51
N VAL A 46 -19.74 -4.78 2.13
CA VAL A 46 -20.03 -4.17 3.44
C VAL A 46 -21.20 -3.18 3.34
N LEU A 47 -21.26 -2.36 2.29
CA LEU A 47 -22.39 -1.45 2.03
C LEU A 47 -23.73 -2.20 1.88
N ASP A 48 -23.71 -3.40 1.29
CA ASP A 48 -24.93 -4.21 1.15
C ASP A 48 -25.32 -4.94 2.44
N ARG A 49 -24.35 -5.48 3.17
CA ARG A 49 -24.59 -6.39 4.30
C ARG A 49 -24.66 -5.73 5.67
N CYS A 50 -24.03 -4.56 5.85
CA CYS A 50 -23.89 -3.87 7.14
C CYS A 50 -24.58 -2.51 7.12
N LYS A 51 -25.82 -2.44 6.56
CA LYS A 51 -26.54 -1.17 6.34
C LYS A 51 -26.84 -0.42 7.63
N ASP A 52 -27.31 -1.13 8.64
CA ASP A 52 -27.71 -0.54 9.91
C ASP A 52 -26.49 -0.06 10.71
N GLU A 53 -25.43 -0.86 10.71
CA GLU A 53 -24.16 -0.53 11.36
C GLU A 53 -23.49 0.67 10.68
N LEU A 54 -23.46 0.69 9.35
CA LEU A 54 -22.90 1.82 8.61
C LEU A 54 -23.72 3.10 8.77
N ALA A 55 -25.04 3.01 8.81
CA ALA A 55 -25.89 4.16 9.08
C ALA A 55 -25.66 4.72 10.50
N PHE A 56 -25.46 3.84 11.49
CA PHE A 56 -25.08 4.25 12.83
C PHE A 56 -23.71 4.94 12.85
N LEU A 57 -22.70 4.34 12.19
CA LEU A 57 -21.34 4.87 12.12
C LEU A 57 -21.31 6.22 11.37
N ASP A 58 -22.02 6.33 10.26
CA ASP A 58 -22.14 7.59 9.50
C ASP A 58 -22.71 8.73 10.34
N LYS A 59 -23.73 8.42 11.15
CA LYS A 59 -24.40 9.41 11.99
C LYS A 59 -23.62 9.81 13.24
N PHE A 60 -22.95 8.86 13.91
CA PHE A 60 -22.43 9.06 15.25
C PHE A 60 -20.89 9.00 15.38
N VAL A 61 -20.19 8.46 14.38
CA VAL A 61 -18.73 8.27 14.41
C VAL A 61 -18.04 9.12 13.36
N SER A 62 -18.45 9.00 12.09
CA SER A 62 -17.78 9.66 10.96
C SER A 62 -18.79 10.15 9.94
N ASN A 63 -19.26 11.38 10.12
CA ASN A 63 -20.23 11.99 9.21
C ASN A 63 -19.70 12.01 7.76
N GLY A 64 -20.51 11.53 6.80
CA GLY A 64 -20.14 11.39 5.39
C GLY A 64 -19.41 10.08 5.06
N LEU A 65 -19.39 9.11 5.97
CA LEU A 65 -18.82 7.79 5.75
C LEU A 65 -19.44 7.07 4.55
N LEU A 66 -20.78 7.06 4.48
CA LEU A 66 -21.51 6.42 3.37
C LEU A 66 -21.18 7.06 2.02
N ASP A 67 -21.11 8.38 1.95
CA ASP A 67 -20.73 9.11 0.73
C ASP A 67 -19.29 8.77 0.32
N LYS A 68 -18.37 8.71 1.28
CA LYS A 68 -16.96 8.31 1.04
C LYS A 68 -16.88 6.91 0.44
N LEU A 69 -17.57 5.92 1.03
CA LEU A 69 -17.54 4.53 0.57
C LEU A 69 -18.20 4.38 -0.80
N ASN A 70 -19.33 5.03 -1.04
CA ASN A 70 -20.00 5.03 -2.35
C ASN A 70 -19.14 5.70 -3.43
N LYS A 71 -18.47 6.80 -3.10
CA LYS A 71 -17.54 7.47 -4.01
C LYS A 71 -16.37 6.56 -4.40
N LEU A 72 -15.82 5.80 -3.46
CA LEU A 72 -14.72 4.87 -3.74
C LEU A 72 -15.11 3.82 -4.79
N ILE A 73 -16.25 3.14 -4.61
CA ILE A 73 -16.68 2.09 -5.56
C ILE A 73 -16.98 2.64 -6.95
N GLY A 74 -17.47 3.88 -7.06
CA GLY A 74 -17.77 4.57 -8.33
C GLY A 74 -16.56 5.23 -8.99
N SER A 75 -15.42 5.34 -8.30
CA SER A 75 -14.22 6.02 -8.82
C SER A 75 -13.31 5.07 -9.60
N LYS A 76 -12.55 5.62 -10.56
CA LYS A 76 -11.36 4.96 -11.10
C LYS A 76 -10.16 5.39 -10.27
N PHE A 77 -9.32 4.44 -9.84
CA PHE A 77 -8.14 4.74 -9.07
C PHE A 77 -7.04 5.31 -9.99
N THR A 78 -6.45 6.42 -9.58
CA THR A 78 -5.36 7.03 -10.34
C THR A 78 -4.09 6.21 -10.18
N ARG A 79 -3.32 6.01 -11.26
CA ARG A 79 -1.99 5.36 -11.25
C ARG A 79 -0.95 6.39 -11.64
N ILE A 80 0.03 6.61 -10.78
CA ILE A 80 1.05 7.65 -10.96
C ILE A 80 2.41 7.17 -10.43
N ASP A 81 3.48 7.58 -11.09
CA ASP A 81 4.83 7.27 -10.63
C ASP A 81 5.22 8.14 -9.42
N HIS A 82 6.01 7.56 -8.49
CA HIS A 82 6.52 8.29 -7.32
C HIS A 82 7.17 9.63 -7.70
N LYS A 83 7.99 9.64 -8.75
CA LYS A 83 8.63 10.85 -9.26
C LYS A 83 7.63 11.96 -9.59
N ASP A 84 6.53 11.60 -10.26
CA ASP A 84 5.50 12.57 -10.67
C ASP A 84 4.71 13.09 -9.46
N VAL A 85 4.53 12.24 -8.43
CA VAL A 85 3.98 12.67 -7.13
C VAL A 85 4.88 13.73 -6.50
N ILE A 86 6.19 13.50 -6.44
CA ILE A 86 7.15 14.48 -5.91
C ILE A 86 7.09 15.80 -6.71
N ASP A 87 7.01 15.72 -8.04
CA ASP A 87 6.87 16.90 -8.89
C ASP A 87 5.61 17.71 -8.56
N ILE A 88 4.47 17.04 -8.32
CA ILE A 88 3.21 17.70 -7.91
C ILE A 88 3.38 18.37 -6.54
N LEU A 89 3.99 17.68 -5.57
CA LEU A 89 4.22 18.23 -4.24
C LEU A 89 5.10 19.48 -4.26
N ILE A 90 6.22 19.44 -4.98
CA ILE A 90 7.14 20.58 -5.15
C ILE A 90 6.42 21.75 -5.84
N LYS A 91 5.71 21.49 -6.95
CA LYS A 91 4.98 22.51 -7.71
C LYS A 91 3.80 23.12 -6.94
N SER A 92 3.31 22.46 -5.89
CA SER A 92 2.23 22.99 -5.06
C SER A 92 2.58 24.30 -4.35
N GLY A 93 3.87 24.56 -4.13
CA GLY A 93 4.37 25.72 -3.38
C GLY A 93 3.97 25.72 -1.89
N LYS A 94 3.40 24.62 -1.39
CA LYS A 94 3.07 24.49 0.03
C LYS A 94 4.35 24.32 0.86
N LYS A 95 4.31 24.83 2.07
CA LYS A 95 5.33 24.54 3.08
C LYS A 95 4.97 23.21 3.75
N TRP A 96 5.86 22.26 3.64
CA TRP A 96 5.72 20.92 4.20
C TRP A 96 6.46 20.79 5.55
N GLU A 97 5.99 19.93 6.42
CA GLU A 97 6.73 19.52 7.62
C GLU A 97 7.94 18.66 7.22
N PHE A 98 7.73 17.75 6.25
CA PHE A 98 8.76 16.93 5.63
C PHE A 98 8.91 17.34 4.16
N GLU A 99 10.04 17.94 3.79
CA GLU A 99 10.26 18.37 2.40
C GLU A 99 10.29 17.16 1.45
N PRO A 100 9.46 17.16 0.38
CA PRO A 100 9.42 16.04 -0.56
C PRO A 100 10.70 16.00 -1.41
N THR A 101 11.35 14.86 -1.48
CA THR A 101 12.51 14.61 -2.33
C THR A 101 12.32 13.35 -3.16
N TYR A 102 13.06 13.23 -4.27
CA TYR A 102 12.96 12.05 -5.14
C TYR A 102 13.49 10.77 -4.50
N GLU A 103 14.28 10.87 -3.45
CA GLU A 103 14.93 9.78 -2.74
C GLU A 103 14.23 9.44 -1.42
N SER A 104 13.22 10.20 -1.01
CA SER A 104 12.53 10.01 0.25
C SER A 104 11.22 9.25 0.10
N ASP A 105 10.77 8.69 1.20
CA ASP A 105 9.41 8.16 1.34
C ASP A 105 8.39 9.29 1.36
N ILE A 106 7.12 8.96 1.12
CA ILE A 106 6.00 9.90 1.13
C ILE A 106 5.40 9.98 2.53
N ALA A 107 5.46 11.17 3.13
CA ALA A 107 4.89 11.41 4.45
C ALA A 107 3.35 11.47 4.41
N LYS A 108 2.69 11.25 5.56
CA LYS A 108 1.20 11.28 5.67
C LYS A 108 0.57 12.58 5.16
N GLU A 109 1.24 13.71 5.32
CA GLU A 109 0.76 14.99 4.79
C GLU A 109 0.75 15.02 3.25
N HIS A 110 1.73 14.34 2.62
CA HIS A 110 1.82 14.18 1.18
C HIS A 110 0.73 13.23 0.66
N GLU A 111 0.53 12.07 1.31
CA GLU A 111 -0.54 11.13 0.97
C GLU A 111 -1.93 11.80 0.98
N ARG A 112 -2.18 12.58 2.03
CA ARG A 112 -3.41 13.36 2.15
C ARG A 112 -3.56 14.35 1.00
N TYR A 113 -2.52 15.12 0.71
CA TYR A 113 -2.55 16.11 -0.36
C TYR A 113 -2.78 15.47 -1.73
N ILE A 114 -2.12 14.35 -2.01
CA ILE A 114 -2.24 13.64 -3.30
C ILE A 114 -3.64 13.06 -3.48
N THR A 115 -4.23 12.46 -2.45
CA THR A 115 -5.61 11.95 -2.51
C THR A 115 -6.64 13.08 -2.66
N GLU A 116 -6.39 14.26 -2.07
CA GLU A 116 -7.21 15.46 -2.26
C GLU A 116 -7.03 16.02 -3.69
N TYR A 117 -5.79 16.10 -4.20
CA TYR A 117 -5.46 16.60 -5.54
C TYR A 117 -6.15 15.79 -6.65
N PHE A 118 -6.11 14.44 -6.56
CA PHE A 118 -6.79 13.55 -7.50
C PHE A 118 -8.25 13.27 -7.14
N ASN A 119 -8.72 13.78 -5.99
CA ASN A 119 -10.08 13.61 -5.50
C ASN A 119 -10.50 12.13 -5.38
N GLY A 120 -9.60 11.24 -5.02
CA GLY A 120 -9.86 9.80 -4.91
C GLY A 120 -8.64 8.96 -4.55
N PRO A 121 -8.77 7.62 -4.62
CA PRO A 121 -7.65 6.70 -4.39
C PRO A 121 -6.56 6.84 -5.44
N VAL A 122 -5.30 6.67 -5.01
CA VAL A 122 -4.13 6.80 -5.86
C VAL A 122 -3.16 5.64 -5.64
N PHE A 123 -2.83 4.93 -6.70
CA PHE A 123 -1.69 4.03 -6.74
C PHE A 123 -0.42 4.83 -7.05
N ILE A 124 0.53 4.80 -6.13
CA ILE A 124 1.85 5.41 -6.30
C ILE A 124 2.83 4.28 -6.60
N LYS A 125 3.38 4.27 -7.80
CA LYS A 125 4.23 3.17 -8.30
C LYS A 125 5.64 3.62 -8.67
N ASN A 126 6.52 2.66 -8.97
CA ASN A 126 7.90 2.91 -9.42
C ASN A 126 8.71 3.73 -8.41
N TRP A 127 8.82 3.20 -7.21
CA TRP A 127 9.49 3.82 -6.09
C TRP A 127 11.02 3.76 -6.22
N PRO A 128 11.76 4.70 -5.60
CA PRO A 128 13.21 4.64 -5.54
C PRO A 128 13.69 3.32 -4.90
N LYS A 129 14.59 2.62 -5.56
CA LYS A 129 15.03 1.29 -5.11
C LYS A 129 15.70 1.29 -3.73
N ASP A 130 16.33 2.41 -3.35
CA ASP A 130 17.15 2.48 -2.14
C ASP A 130 16.34 2.60 -0.85
N ILE A 131 15.06 2.93 -0.96
CA ILE A 131 14.14 3.00 0.17
C ILE A 131 13.15 1.80 0.23
N LYS A 132 13.22 0.89 -0.73
CA LYS A 132 12.31 -0.27 -0.81
C LYS A 132 13.07 -1.60 -0.61
N ALA A 133 12.33 -2.65 -0.28
CA ALA A 133 12.87 -3.95 0.08
C ALA A 133 13.63 -4.63 -1.08
N TYR A 134 14.60 -5.48 -0.71
CA TYR A 134 15.52 -6.16 -1.63
C TYR A 134 14.81 -7.09 -2.63
N TYR A 135 13.66 -7.63 -2.28
CA TYR A 135 12.93 -8.61 -3.09
C TYR A 135 12.06 -8.00 -4.19
N MET A 136 11.93 -6.69 -4.23
CA MET A 136 11.14 -5.99 -5.24
C MET A 136 11.92 -5.91 -6.55
N LYS A 137 11.21 -6.15 -7.67
CA LYS A 137 11.82 -6.16 -9.01
C LYS A 137 12.40 -4.81 -9.36
N VAL A 138 13.69 -4.81 -9.72
CA VAL A 138 14.34 -3.60 -10.21
C VAL A 138 13.88 -3.30 -11.64
N ASN A 139 13.47 -2.06 -11.88
CA ASN A 139 13.04 -1.60 -13.21
C ASN A 139 14.25 -1.41 -14.16
N ASP A 140 14.00 -1.30 -15.45
CA ASP A 140 15.02 -1.17 -16.50
C ASP A 140 15.89 0.09 -16.34
N ASP A 141 15.38 1.12 -15.65
CA ASP A 141 16.14 2.32 -15.33
C ASP A 141 17.24 2.10 -14.28
N ASN A 142 17.24 0.95 -13.63
CA ASN A 142 18.14 0.57 -12.53
C ASN A 142 18.16 1.56 -11.35
N LYS A 143 17.16 2.40 -11.23
CA LYS A 143 16.98 3.41 -10.16
C LYS A 143 15.73 3.18 -9.34
N THR A 144 14.71 2.63 -9.95
CA THR A 144 13.41 2.36 -9.33
C THR A 144 13.13 0.87 -9.23
N VAL A 145 12.15 0.53 -8.40
CA VAL A 145 11.58 -0.82 -8.29
C VAL A 145 10.10 -0.81 -8.62
N ALA A 146 9.60 -1.91 -9.13
CA ALA A 146 8.19 -2.14 -9.42
C ALA A 146 7.39 -2.36 -8.12
N ALA A 147 7.44 -1.38 -7.23
CA ALA A 147 6.63 -1.28 -6.03
C ALA A 147 5.40 -0.44 -6.28
N VAL A 148 4.36 -0.66 -5.51
CA VAL A 148 3.12 0.12 -5.53
C VAL A 148 2.55 0.25 -4.12
N ASP A 149 2.12 1.46 -3.77
CA ASP A 149 1.37 1.72 -2.55
C ASP A 149 0.02 2.33 -2.94
N LEU A 150 -1.09 1.76 -2.45
CA LEU A 150 -2.43 2.33 -2.62
C LEU A 150 -2.72 3.25 -1.45
N VAL A 151 -2.82 4.54 -1.74
CA VAL A 151 -3.24 5.55 -0.77
C VAL A 151 -4.71 5.94 -1.01
N VAL A 152 -5.47 5.99 0.07
CA VAL A 152 -6.91 6.31 0.03
C VAL A 152 -7.23 7.55 0.84
N PRO A 153 -8.26 8.33 0.47
CA PRO A 153 -8.64 9.53 1.20
C PRO A 153 -8.90 9.22 2.68
N LEU A 154 -8.39 10.07 3.56
CA LEU A 154 -8.55 10.04 5.03
C LEU A 154 -7.77 8.94 5.78
N ALA A 155 -7.38 7.84 5.11
CA ALA A 155 -6.66 6.74 5.76
C ALA A 155 -5.17 6.67 5.36
N GLY A 156 -4.76 7.30 4.25
CA GLY A 156 -3.40 7.19 3.74
C GLY A 156 -3.12 5.84 3.09
N GLU A 157 -1.90 5.32 3.22
CA GLU A 157 -1.52 4.02 2.70
C GLU A 157 -2.36 2.90 3.33
N LEU A 158 -3.12 2.18 2.50
CA LEU A 158 -3.96 1.05 2.88
C LEU A 158 -3.35 -0.29 2.42
N ILE A 159 -2.75 -0.32 1.24
CA ILE A 159 -2.13 -1.50 0.64
C ILE A 159 -0.73 -1.13 0.17
N GLY A 160 0.25 -1.99 0.44
CA GLY A 160 1.59 -1.91 -0.13
C GLY A 160 1.94 -3.20 -0.86
N GLY A 161 2.40 -3.11 -2.10
CA GLY A 161 2.67 -4.27 -2.94
C GLY A 161 3.87 -4.11 -3.85
N SER A 162 4.24 -5.17 -4.56
CA SER A 162 5.25 -5.11 -5.60
C SER A 162 5.21 -6.31 -6.54
N HIS A 163 5.73 -6.12 -7.73
CA HIS A 163 6.26 -7.19 -8.53
C HIS A 163 7.54 -7.71 -7.84
N ARG A 164 7.69 -9.03 -7.72
CA ARG A 164 8.84 -9.64 -7.07
C ARG A 164 9.97 -9.86 -8.07
N GLU A 165 11.22 -9.71 -7.60
CA GLU A 165 12.39 -10.04 -8.43
C GLU A 165 12.42 -11.54 -8.72
N ASP A 166 12.41 -11.90 -9.99
CA ASP A 166 12.38 -13.28 -10.48
C ASP A 166 13.75 -13.79 -10.97
N SER A 167 14.75 -12.89 -11.08
CA SER A 167 16.13 -13.24 -11.39
C SER A 167 16.94 -13.53 -10.13
N TYR A 168 17.48 -14.75 -10.03
CA TYR A 168 18.38 -15.14 -8.94
C TYR A 168 19.59 -14.22 -8.83
N ASP A 169 20.26 -13.94 -9.95
CA ASP A 169 21.50 -13.16 -9.96
C ASP A 169 21.26 -11.69 -9.54
N VAL A 170 20.17 -11.10 -10.02
CA VAL A 170 19.78 -9.73 -9.64
C VAL A 170 19.45 -9.67 -8.15
N LEU A 171 18.69 -10.64 -7.65
CA LEU A 171 18.31 -10.71 -6.24
C LEU A 171 19.52 -10.85 -5.32
N VAL A 172 20.48 -11.74 -5.65
CA VAL A 172 21.73 -11.92 -4.90
C VAL A 172 22.59 -10.65 -4.94
N ALA A 173 22.71 -10.02 -6.11
CA ALA A 173 23.44 -8.76 -6.24
C ALA A 173 22.82 -7.65 -5.37
N ARG A 174 21.50 -7.57 -5.33
CA ARG A 174 20.77 -6.61 -4.50
C ARG A 174 20.98 -6.87 -3.00
N CYS A 175 20.91 -8.13 -2.56
CA CYS A 175 21.21 -8.52 -1.18
C CYS A 175 22.61 -8.07 -0.76
N LYS A 176 23.61 -8.32 -1.61
CA LYS A 176 25.00 -7.88 -1.35
C LYS A 176 25.12 -6.36 -1.24
N GLN A 177 24.46 -5.60 -2.11
CA GLN A 177 24.46 -4.13 -2.05
C GLN A 177 23.90 -3.60 -0.74
N LEU A 178 22.90 -4.28 -0.19
CA LEU A 178 22.22 -3.90 1.06
C LEU A 178 22.86 -4.51 2.30
N GLY A 179 23.95 -5.30 2.15
CA GLY A 179 24.61 -5.96 3.28
C GLY A 179 23.76 -7.06 3.94
N ILE A 180 22.81 -7.66 3.19
CA ILE A 180 21.96 -8.74 3.68
C ILE A 180 22.75 -10.05 3.59
N ASP A 181 22.80 -10.78 4.70
CA ASP A 181 23.38 -12.11 4.75
C ASP A 181 22.48 -13.09 3.98
N THR A 182 23.00 -13.57 2.85
CA THR A 182 22.28 -14.49 1.97
C THR A 182 22.05 -15.86 2.57
N ASP A 183 22.84 -16.29 3.55
CA ASP A 183 22.69 -17.59 4.19
C ASP A 183 21.37 -17.66 5.00
N THR A 184 20.94 -16.54 5.56
CA THR A 184 19.68 -16.45 6.33
C THR A 184 18.43 -16.53 5.46
N ILE A 185 18.54 -16.25 4.16
CA ILE A 185 17.45 -16.23 3.18
C ILE A 185 17.67 -17.21 2.02
N ASP A 186 18.58 -18.19 2.16
CA ASP A 186 18.90 -19.14 1.11
C ASP A 186 17.66 -19.87 0.57
N TRP A 187 16.73 -20.24 1.43
CA TRP A 187 15.45 -20.84 1.05
C TRP A 187 14.66 -19.95 0.08
N TYR A 188 14.68 -18.63 0.26
CA TYR A 188 13.98 -17.68 -0.59
C TYR A 188 14.69 -17.49 -1.93
N LEU A 189 16.02 -17.44 -1.93
CA LEU A 189 16.83 -17.36 -3.14
C LEU A 189 16.67 -18.62 -3.99
N ASN A 190 16.60 -19.79 -3.36
CA ASN A 190 16.43 -21.08 -4.02
C ASN A 190 15.11 -21.18 -4.81
N LEU A 191 14.07 -20.44 -4.44
CA LEU A 191 12.84 -20.33 -5.23
C LEU A 191 13.08 -19.76 -6.64
N ARG A 192 14.14 -18.96 -6.82
CA ARG A 192 14.53 -18.41 -8.13
C ARG A 192 15.54 -19.31 -8.84
N LYS A 193 16.41 -19.95 -8.08
CA LYS A 193 17.44 -20.85 -8.61
C LYS A 193 16.87 -22.10 -9.26
N PHE A 194 15.82 -22.67 -8.70
CA PHE A 194 15.23 -23.94 -9.15
C PHE A 194 13.98 -23.77 -10.01
N GLY A 195 13.64 -22.58 -10.39
CA GLY A 195 12.53 -22.26 -11.27
C GLY A 195 11.65 -21.16 -10.67
N SER A 196 11.50 -20.07 -11.41
CA SER A 196 10.70 -18.92 -11.00
C SER A 196 9.63 -18.64 -12.05
N CYS A 197 8.64 -17.85 -11.67
CA CYS A 197 7.71 -17.23 -12.60
C CYS A 197 7.55 -15.75 -12.27
N VAL A 198 7.04 -14.98 -13.19
CA VAL A 198 6.54 -13.63 -12.90
C VAL A 198 5.49 -13.74 -11.81
N HIS A 199 5.65 -13.02 -10.71
CA HIS A 199 4.70 -13.01 -9.60
C HIS A 199 4.76 -11.69 -8.86
N SER A 200 3.64 -11.34 -8.27
CA SER A 200 3.46 -10.12 -7.49
C SER A 200 2.66 -10.41 -6.24
N GLY A 201 2.78 -9.56 -5.27
CA GLY A 201 1.99 -9.68 -4.05
C GLY A 201 1.86 -8.35 -3.34
N PHE A 202 0.91 -8.29 -2.44
CA PHE A 202 0.66 -7.10 -1.63
C PHE A 202 0.35 -7.46 -0.18
N GLY A 203 0.43 -6.48 0.69
CA GLY A 203 -0.01 -6.56 2.07
C GLY A 203 -1.04 -5.49 2.37
N MET A 204 -2.15 -5.88 2.99
CA MET A 204 -3.17 -4.97 3.52
C MET A 204 -3.39 -5.23 5.00
N GLY A 205 -3.23 -4.21 5.83
CA GLY A 205 -3.55 -4.29 7.25
C GLY A 205 -5.06 -4.44 7.47
N PHE A 206 -5.48 -5.53 8.12
CA PHE A 206 -6.91 -5.78 8.35
C PHE A 206 -7.54 -4.72 9.22
N GLU A 207 -6.88 -4.32 10.30
CA GLU A 207 -7.36 -3.28 11.20
C GLU A 207 -7.45 -1.91 10.49
N ARG A 208 -6.49 -1.58 9.61
CA ARG A 208 -6.58 -0.36 8.80
C ARG A 208 -7.77 -0.39 7.84
N LEU A 209 -8.06 -1.56 7.25
CA LEU A 209 -9.26 -1.74 6.42
C LEU A 209 -10.52 -1.52 7.26
N VAL A 210 -10.60 -2.08 8.47
CA VAL A 210 -11.76 -1.88 9.36
C VAL A 210 -11.89 -0.40 9.76
N MET A 211 -10.79 0.27 10.11
CA MET A 211 -10.80 1.73 10.35
C MET A 211 -11.36 2.51 9.15
N TYR A 212 -10.91 2.15 7.94
CA TYR A 212 -11.38 2.80 6.71
C TYR A 212 -12.87 2.60 6.47
N LEU A 213 -13.39 1.38 6.71
CA LEU A 213 -14.79 1.01 6.52
C LEU A 213 -15.71 1.60 7.59
N THR A 214 -15.21 1.81 8.80
CA THR A 214 -16.02 2.27 9.94
C THR A 214 -15.89 3.77 10.23
N GLY A 215 -14.82 4.40 9.71
CA GLY A 215 -14.49 5.78 10.03
C GLY A 215 -13.92 6.01 11.43
N VAL A 216 -13.60 4.93 12.15
CA VAL A 216 -12.94 4.99 13.47
C VAL A 216 -11.49 5.45 13.28
N ASP A 217 -11.02 6.38 14.10
CA ASP A 217 -9.73 7.06 13.94
C ASP A 217 -8.58 6.47 14.78
N ASN A 218 -8.88 5.45 15.62
CA ASN A 218 -7.89 4.79 16.46
C ASN A 218 -7.92 3.27 16.23
N ILE A 219 -6.78 2.72 15.83
CA ILE A 219 -6.65 1.29 15.52
C ILE A 219 -7.02 0.38 16.71
N ARG A 220 -6.87 0.85 17.96
CA ARG A 220 -7.24 0.07 19.14
C ARG A 220 -8.74 -0.14 19.29
N ASP A 221 -9.54 0.75 18.70
CA ASP A 221 -11.00 0.69 18.79
C ASP A 221 -11.63 -0.24 17.74
N VAL A 222 -10.82 -0.81 16.83
CA VAL A 222 -11.24 -1.81 15.83
C VAL A 222 -10.73 -3.21 16.14
N ILE A 223 -9.98 -3.39 17.23
CA ILE A 223 -9.54 -4.68 17.73
C ILE A 223 -10.66 -5.25 18.62
N PRO A 224 -11.07 -6.53 18.45
CA PRO A 224 -12.24 -7.06 19.14
C PRO A 224 -12.04 -7.30 20.64
N PHE A 225 -10.80 -7.23 21.17
CA PHE A 225 -10.47 -7.43 22.59
C PHE A 225 -9.14 -6.79 22.97
#